data_67ab91ea3d164ef95e505beecfc42eef
#
_entry.id   67ab91ea3d164ef95e505beecfc42eef
#
_cell.length_a   1.000
_cell.length_b   1.000
_cell.length_c   1.000
_cell.angle_alpha   90.00
_cell.angle_beta   90.00
_cell.angle_gamma   90.00
#
_symmetry.space_group_name_H-M   'P 1'
#
loop_
_entity.id
_entity.type
_entity.pdbx_description
1 polymer ?
#
loop_
_entity_poly.entity_id
_entity_poly.type
_entity_poly.pdbx_seq_one_letter_code
_entity_poly.pdbx_strand_id
1 'polypeptide(L)'
;PEVRDDFSEVKDEDILKSLSAYGLMPQDMIENPVFRNYFLPIYRRDLEMFSKYRHKFSTLGCRALIMNGTDDHMLKQEYIDKWNDCFDSAPTFLSFSGKHYFVNDHKEEVAKKILDFCFEGRYIE
;
A
#
# COMPACT_ATOMS: atom_id res chain seq x y z
N PRO A 1 15.31 11.22 9.77
CA PRO A 1 14.78 9.94 10.26
C PRO A 1 13.36 10.21 10.75
N GLU A 2 12.39 9.77 9.95
CA GLU A 2 10.99 9.83 10.38
C GLU A 2 10.85 8.90 11.59
N VAL A 3 10.41 9.46 12.70
CA VAL A 3 9.97 8.67 13.86
C VAL A 3 8.68 8.00 13.41
N ARG A 4 8.74 6.70 13.14
CA ARG A 4 7.53 5.91 12.95
C ARG A 4 6.92 5.65 14.30
N ASP A 5 5.61 5.71 14.37
CA ASP A 5 4.87 5.49 15.59
C ASP A 5 5.24 4.13 16.21
N ASP A 6 5.41 4.11 17.52
CA ASP A 6 5.56 2.88 18.27
C ASP A 6 4.17 2.25 18.46
N PHE A 7 3.92 1.16 17.78
CA PHE A 7 2.64 0.46 17.84
C PHE A 7 2.52 -0.54 19.00
N SER A 8 3.55 -0.65 19.85
CA SER A 8 3.57 -1.62 20.96
C SER A 8 2.47 -1.37 21.99
N GLU A 9 2.09 -0.09 22.21
CA GLU A 9 1.09 0.32 23.20
C GLU A 9 -0.30 0.61 22.59
N VAL A 10 -0.44 0.49 21.27
CA VAL A 10 -1.74 0.73 20.61
C VAL A 10 -2.74 -0.35 20.99
N LYS A 11 -3.91 0.03 21.47
CA LYS A 11 -4.96 -0.91 21.87
C LYS A 11 -5.59 -1.60 20.65
N ASP A 12 -6.06 -2.83 20.86
CA ASP A 12 -6.73 -3.60 19.80
C ASP A 12 -7.94 -2.88 19.21
N GLU A 13 -8.70 -2.17 20.07
CA GLU A 13 -9.85 -1.39 19.64
C GLU A 13 -9.46 -0.25 18.70
N ASP A 14 -8.31 0.38 18.91
CA ASP A 14 -7.84 1.49 18.08
C ASP A 14 -7.31 0.97 16.73
N ILE A 15 -6.67 -0.20 16.74
CA ILE A 15 -6.29 -0.91 15.51
C ILE A 15 -7.55 -1.22 14.69
N LEU A 16 -8.56 -1.84 15.30
CA LEU A 16 -9.79 -2.22 14.61
C LEU A 16 -10.57 -1.01 14.08
N LYS A 17 -10.64 0.09 14.85
CA LYS A 17 -11.21 1.35 14.40
C LYS A 17 -10.50 1.92 13.18
N SER A 18 -9.17 1.91 13.19
CA SER A 18 -8.38 2.39 12.06
C SER A 18 -8.62 1.54 10.82
N LEU A 19 -8.63 0.21 10.95
CA LEU A 19 -8.90 -0.71 9.85
C LEU A 19 -10.29 -0.46 9.23
N SER A 20 -11.30 -0.21 10.06
CA SER A 20 -12.65 0.16 9.61
C SER A 20 -12.65 1.51 8.92
N ALA A 21 -12.07 2.54 9.53
CA ALA A 21 -12.08 3.91 9.03
C ALA A 21 -11.42 4.03 7.66
N TYR A 22 -10.33 3.29 7.44
CA TYR A 22 -9.64 3.25 6.15
C TYR A 22 -10.25 2.27 5.14
N GLY A 23 -11.30 1.54 5.53
CA GLY A 23 -11.92 0.53 4.65
C GLY A 23 -11.02 -0.66 4.35
N LEU A 24 -10.05 -0.95 5.22
CA LEU A 24 -9.10 -2.05 5.04
C LEU A 24 -9.68 -3.41 5.43
N MET A 25 -10.80 -3.41 6.18
CA MET A 25 -11.44 -4.63 6.63
C MET A 25 -12.95 -4.45 6.70
N PRO A 26 -13.74 -5.44 6.20
CA PRO A 26 -15.19 -5.44 6.34
C PRO A 26 -15.63 -5.44 7.81
N GLN A 27 -16.75 -4.76 8.10
CA GLN A 27 -17.24 -4.60 9.46
C GLN A 27 -17.62 -5.92 10.14
N ASP A 28 -18.19 -6.85 9.39
CA ASP A 28 -18.56 -8.20 9.86
C ASP A 28 -17.34 -9.01 10.31
N MET A 29 -16.19 -8.84 9.66
CA MET A 29 -14.92 -9.42 10.11
C MET A 29 -14.42 -8.77 11.39
N ILE A 30 -14.51 -7.43 11.48
CA ILE A 30 -14.10 -6.69 12.67
C ILE A 30 -14.93 -7.10 13.89
N GLU A 31 -16.21 -7.39 13.72
CA GLU A 31 -17.12 -7.78 14.80
C GLU A 31 -17.00 -9.27 15.19
N ASN A 32 -16.36 -10.09 14.35
CA ASN A 32 -16.21 -11.51 14.62
C ASN A 32 -15.09 -11.78 15.63
N PRO A 33 -15.39 -12.26 16.86
CA PRO A 33 -14.38 -12.46 17.90
C PRO A 33 -13.36 -13.56 17.54
N VAL A 34 -13.78 -14.59 16.81
CA VAL A 34 -12.87 -15.68 16.38
C VAL A 34 -11.84 -15.12 15.39
N PHE A 35 -12.31 -14.32 14.44
CA PHE A 35 -11.43 -13.67 13.48
C PHE A 35 -10.46 -12.69 14.17
N ARG A 36 -10.95 -11.84 15.08
CA ARG A 36 -10.11 -10.91 15.83
C ARG A 36 -9.01 -11.59 16.60
N ASN A 37 -9.33 -12.66 17.32
CA ASN A 37 -8.36 -13.41 18.11
C ASN A 37 -7.25 -14.03 17.25
N TYR A 38 -7.55 -14.40 16.02
CA TYR A 38 -6.56 -14.91 15.07
C TYR A 38 -5.77 -13.78 14.39
N PHE A 39 -6.46 -12.75 13.93
CA PHE A 39 -5.90 -11.67 13.11
C PHE A 39 -5.00 -10.71 13.92
N LEU A 40 -5.46 -10.23 15.08
CA LEU A 40 -4.77 -9.19 15.83
C LEU A 40 -3.32 -9.55 16.22
N PRO A 41 -3.01 -10.77 16.68
CA PRO A 41 -1.62 -11.12 16.99
C PRO A 41 -0.71 -11.08 15.75
N ILE A 42 -1.22 -11.46 14.58
CA ILE A 42 -0.47 -11.41 13.32
C ILE A 42 -0.24 -9.96 12.92
N TYR A 43 -1.31 -9.16 12.90
CA TYR A 43 -1.25 -7.77 12.49
C TYR A 43 -0.33 -6.92 13.41
N ARG A 44 -0.32 -7.20 14.72
CA ARG A 44 0.62 -6.56 15.66
C ARG A 44 2.08 -6.86 15.34
N ARG A 45 2.39 -8.09 14.98
CA ARG A 45 3.75 -8.45 14.56
C ARG A 45 4.16 -7.73 13.28
N ASP A 46 3.23 -7.57 12.34
CA ASP A 46 3.47 -6.83 11.11
C ASP A 46 3.71 -5.35 11.40
N LEU A 47 2.90 -4.73 12.27
CA LEU A 47 3.09 -3.35 12.72
C LEU A 47 4.44 -3.17 13.44
N GLU A 48 4.83 -4.10 14.31
CA GLU A 48 6.12 -4.08 15.00
C GLU A 48 7.29 -4.20 14.01
N MET A 49 7.20 -5.11 13.06
CA MET A 49 8.17 -5.26 11.98
C MET A 49 8.28 -3.96 11.16
N PHE A 50 7.13 -3.39 10.78
CA PHE A 50 7.06 -2.15 10.02
C PHE A 50 7.66 -0.97 10.79
N SER A 51 7.40 -0.83 12.11
CA SER A 51 7.96 0.25 12.94
C SER A 51 9.48 0.18 13.05
N LYS A 52 10.05 -1.02 13.04
CA LYS A 52 11.50 -1.27 13.12
C LYS A 52 12.20 -1.23 11.76
N TYR A 53 11.47 -1.36 10.67
CA TYR A 53 12.06 -1.37 9.34
C TYR A 53 12.70 -0.01 9.02
N ARG A 54 13.94 -0.06 8.57
CA ARG A 54 14.68 1.11 8.07
C ARG A 54 15.22 0.77 6.69
N HIS A 55 14.69 1.46 5.70
CA HIS A 55 15.17 1.30 4.34
C HIS A 55 16.60 1.84 4.21
N LYS A 56 17.48 1.03 3.64
CA LYS A 56 18.79 1.50 3.19
C LYS A 56 18.62 1.91 1.74
N PHE A 57 18.76 3.20 1.48
CA PHE A 57 18.60 3.74 0.14
C PHE A 57 19.66 3.16 -0.79
N SER A 58 19.22 2.41 -1.76
CA SER A 58 19.93 2.08 -2.99
C SER A 58 18.90 2.21 -4.10
N THR A 59 19.28 2.89 -5.18
CA THR A 59 18.40 2.99 -6.35
C THR A 59 18.32 1.66 -7.07
N LEU A 60 17.21 1.43 -7.74
CA LEU A 60 16.95 0.25 -8.56
C LEU A 60 17.07 0.64 -10.03
N GLY A 61 17.92 -0.08 -10.78
CA GLY A 61 18.12 0.12 -12.22
C GLY A 61 17.07 -0.55 -13.07
N CYS A 62 15.79 -0.45 -12.68
CA CYS A 62 14.68 -1.00 -13.43
C CYS A 62 13.58 0.04 -13.66
N ARG A 63 12.78 -0.16 -14.71
CA ARG A 63 11.55 0.61 -14.90
C ARG A 63 10.57 0.29 -13.79
N ALA A 64 9.81 1.30 -13.35
CA ALA A 64 8.80 1.15 -12.32
C ALA A 64 7.47 1.78 -12.72
N LEU A 65 6.39 1.13 -12.37
CA LEU A 65 5.02 1.63 -12.49
C LEU A 65 4.41 1.72 -11.09
N ILE A 66 4.12 2.93 -10.66
CA ILE A 66 3.54 3.24 -9.35
C ILE A 66 2.07 3.57 -9.56
N MET A 67 1.19 2.87 -8.87
CA MET A 67 -0.25 3.04 -8.98
C MET A 67 -0.88 3.31 -7.62
N ASN A 68 -1.82 4.24 -7.56
CA ASN A 68 -2.53 4.61 -6.34
C ASN A 68 -3.98 4.99 -6.59
N GLY A 69 -4.81 4.92 -5.54
CA GLY A 69 -6.16 5.47 -5.52
C GLY A 69 -6.14 6.97 -5.20
N THR A 70 -6.96 7.78 -5.89
CA THR A 70 -7.04 9.23 -5.65
C THR A 70 -7.62 9.59 -4.29
N ASP A 71 -8.45 8.72 -3.73
CA ASP A 71 -9.14 8.91 -2.45
C ASP A 71 -8.50 8.07 -1.32
N ASP A 72 -7.26 7.64 -1.53
CA ASP A 72 -6.51 6.88 -0.52
C ASP A 72 -5.95 7.84 0.54
N HIS A 73 -6.69 7.98 1.64
CA HIS A 73 -6.32 8.84 2.76
C HIS A 73 -5.10 8.34 3.56
N MET A 74 -4.61 7.14 3.30
CA MET A 74 -3.36 6.63 3.89
C MET A 74 -2.12 7.16 3.18
N LEU A 75 -2.26 7.65 1.94
CA LEU A 75 -1.18 8.15 1.12
C LEU A 75 -1.22 9.68 1.05
N LYS A 76 -0.11 10.29 1.41
CA LYS A 76 0.14 11.71 1.13
C LYS A 76 0.93 11.81 -0.16
N GLN A 77 0.68 12.88 -0.93
CA GLN A 77 1.41 13.12 -2.18
C GLN A 77 2.93 13.09 -1.97
N GLU A 78 3.41 13.66 -0.87
CA GLU A 78 4.84 13.66 -0.52
C GLU A 78 5.46 12.25 -0.41
N TYR A 79 4.65 11.24 -0.05
CA TYR A 79 5.11 9.84 0.01
C TYR A 79 5.15 9.19 -1.36
N ILE A 80 4.19 9.55 -2.21
CA ILE A 80 4.16 9.09 -3.61
C ILE A 80 5.37 9.66 -4.35
N ASP A 81 5.67 10.92 -4.15
CA ASP A 81 6.79 11.61 -4.81
C ASP A 81 8.16 11.00 -4.43
N LYS A 82 8.30 10.46 -3.22
CA LYS A 82 9.54 9.79 -2.76
C LYS A 82 9.90 8.53 -3.56
N TRP A 83 8.98 7.96 -4.32
CA TRP A 83 9.31 6.86 -5.21
C TRP A 83 10.28 7.26 -6.32
N ASN A 84 10.36 8.56 -6.66
CA ASN A 84 11.36 9.05 -7.62
C ASN A 84 12.80 8.79 -7.13
N ASP A 85 13.03 8.81 -5.84
CA ASP A 85 14.35 8.60 -5.24
C ASP A 85 14.75 7.12 -5.17
N CYS A 86 13.83 6.22 -5.48
CA CYS A 86 14.05 4.78 -5.37
C CYS A 86 14.55 4.13 -6.67
N PHE A 87 14.57 4.87 -7.77
CA PHE A 87 14.90 4.34 -9.10
C PHE A 87 15.91 5.23 -9.82
N ASP A 88 16.78 4.62 -10.63
CA ASP A 88 17.75 5.35 -11.48
C ASP A 88 17.08 6.16 -12.58
N SER A 89 15.86 5.78 -12.98
CA SER A 89 15.03 6.49 -13.93
C SER A 89 13.68 6.80 -13.30
N ALA A 90 13.10 7.94 -13.63
CA ALA A 90 11.79 8.35 -13.10
C ALA A 90 10.73 7.28 -13.32
N PRO A 91 9.99 6.87 -12.27
CA PRO A 91 8.86 5.95 -12.39
C PRO A 91 7.72 6.53 -13.22
N THR A 92 6.91 5.64 -13.79
CA THR A 92 5.61 6.02 -14.35
C THR A 92 4.58 6.00 -13.23
N PHE A 93 3.83 7.10 -13.07
CA PHE A 93 2.77 7.20 -12.07
C PHE A 93 1.40 7.14 -12.74
N LEU A 94 0.49 6.34 -12.18
CA LEU A 94 -0.91 6.27 -12.59
C LEU A 94 -1.80 6.34 -11.36
N SER A 95 -2.86 7.15 -11.43
CA SER A 95 -3.86 7.26 -10.38
C SER A 95 -5.22 6.81 -10.90
N PHE A 96 -5.95 6.09 -10.06
CA PHE A 96 -7.29 5.59 -10.33
C PHE A 96 -8.26 6.19 -9.32
N SER A 97 -9.51 6.38 -9.70
CA SER A 97 -10.53 6.76 -8.73
C SER A 97 -10.68 5.67 -7.66
N GLY A 98 -10.88 6.07 -6.40
CA GLY A 98 -11.08 5.13 -5.30
C GLY A 98 -10.02 5.19 -4.21
N LYS A 99 -10.25 4.35 -3.18
CA LYS A 99 -9.42 4.28 -1.97
C LYS A 99 -8.25 3.31 -2.13
N HIS A 100 -7.73 2.83 -1.01
CA HIS A 100 -6.58 1.93 -0.95
C HIS A 100 -6.71 0.67 -1.83
N TYR A 101 -7.89 0.09 -1.90
CA TYR A 101 -8.18 -1.08 -2.73
C TYR A 101 -8.78 -0.76 -4.10
N PHE A 102 -8.41 0.39 -4.70
CA PHE A 102 -8.85 0.81 -6.04
C PHE A 102 -8.76 -0.29 -7.11
N VAL A 103 -7.80 -1.21 -6.97
CA VAL A 103 -7.62 -2.35 -7.87
C VAL A 103 -8.89 -3.20 -7.99
N ASN A 104 -9.68 -3.31 -6.91
CA ASN A 104 -10.91 -4.11 -6.92
C ASN A 104 -11.98 -3.54 -7.85
N ASP A 105 -12.00 -2.22 -8.01
CA ASP A 105 -12.97 -1.51 -8.83
C ASP A 105 -12.47 -1.32 -10.28
N HIS A 106 -11.15 -1.40 -10.50
CA HIS A 106 -10.50 -1.13 -11.79
C HIS A 106 -9.69 -2.33 -12.33
N LYS A 107 -10.09 -3.56 -12.04
CA LYS A 107 -9.29 -4.79 -12.33
C LYS A 107 -8.81 -4.88 -13.77
N GLU A 108 -9.72 -4.67 -14.72
CA GLU A 108 -9.43 -4.79 -16.15
C GLU A 108 -8.51 -3.67 -16.64
N GLU A 109 -8.77 -2.44 -16.19
CA GLU A 109 -7.97 -1.29 -16.57
C GLU A 109 -6.56 -1.38 -15.97
N VAL A 110 -6.43 -1.74 -14.71
CA VAL A 110 -5.14 -1.97 -14.03
C VAL A 110 -4.36 -3.06 -14.75
N ALA A 111 -4.99 -4.20 -15.05
CA ALA A 111 -4.36 -5.30 -15.77
C ALA A 111 -3.84 -4.85 -17.13
N LYS A 112 -4.65 -4.09 -17.89
CA LYS A 112 -4.23 -3.53 -19.17
C LYS A 112 -3.03 -2.60 -19.03
N LYS A 113 -3.04 -1.68 -18.05
CA LYS A 113 -1.92 -0.76 -17.81
C LYS A 113 -0.63 -1.49 -17.46
N ILE A 114 -0.72 -2.57 -16.68
CA ILE A 114 0.44 -3.41 -16.34
C ILE A 114 0.98 -4.08 -17.61
N LEU A 115 0.11 -4.65 -18.44
CA LEU A 115 0.51 -5.28 -19.70
C LEU A 115 1.15 -4.26 -20.64
N ASP A 116 0.52 -3.11 -20.84
CA ASP A 116 1.04 -2.04 -21.67
C ASP A 116 2.45 -1.64 -21.20
N PHE A 117 2.64 -1.43 -19.88
CA PHE A 117 3.93 -1.09 -19.29
C PHE A 117 4.98 -2.17 -19.48
N CYS A 118 4.61 -3.45 -19.28
CA CYS A 118 5.55 -4.57 -19.39
C CYS A 118 6.00 -4.82 -20.83
N PHE A 119 5.12 -4.59 -21.81
CA PHE A 119 5.37 -4.87 -23.21
C PHE A 119 5.63 -3.63 -24.08
N GLU A 120 5.65 -2.44 -23.47
CA GLU A 120 5.99 -1.20 -24.15
C GLU A 120 7.39 -1.31 -24.80
N GLY A 121 7.44 -1.13 -26.12
CA GLY A 121 8.67 -1.29 -26.90
C GLY A 121 9.00 -2.72 -27.35
N ARG A 122 8.16 -3.70 -27.05
CA ARG A 122 8.24 -5.05 -27.62
C ARG A 122 7.17 -5.21 -28.70
N TYR A 123 7.44 -4.71 -29.90
CA TYR A 123 6.71 -5.19 -31.07
C TYR A 123 7.21 -6.62 -31.31
N ILE A 124 6.37 -7.59 -31.07
CA ILE A 124 6.58 -8.95 -31.57
C ILE A 124 6.32 -8.84 -33.06
N GLU A 125 7.37 -8.88 -33.88
CA GLU A 125 7.30 -9.15 -35.31
C GLU A 125 6.72 -10.55 -35.55
#